data_3e355ddadaa4e4b6cfdc2e6d3d068f99
#
_entry.id   3e355ddadaa4e4b6cfdc2e6d3d068f99
#
_cell.length_a   1.000
_cell.length_b   1.000
_cell.length_c   1.000
_cell.angle_alpha   90.00
_cell.angle_beta   90.00
_cell.angle_gamma   90.00
#
_symmetry.space_group_name_H-M   'P 1'
#
loop_
_entity.id
_entity.type
_entity.pdbx_description
1 polymer ?
#
loop_
_entity_poly.entity_id
_entity_poly.type
_entity_poly.pdbx_seq_one_letter_code
_entity_poly.pdbx_strand_id
1 'polypeptide(L)'
;NAKDAVPSIVEIKDFMFAEQKRSGVLLAGLEHLDDRYLKAVGYATKSKKHGGGLPKMVLFGDIAGDDADAVARVTSEVVRIANSRSGEGFIAISPEARKKFWLDRKRTAAISRHTNAFKINEDVVIPLPRMAEYTDGIERINIELSLRNKIALANELEAFLSRGKLPLGKTDDAHEIPSAELLEGRVQQAIALVREVRARWMSWLGDVEALFPQLQDHSLRASWRTELKAPLAQIFSGAEFAPILAECNAIHQRVLKGRVWVALHMHAGDGNVHTNIPVNSDNYEMLQTAHEAVERIMRLARSLDGVISGEHGIGITKLEFLSDEELAPFAQYKQQVDPEGRFNRGKLLRDGSHPLFADLTSAYTPSFGLMGHESLIMQQSDIGAIADSVKDCLRCGKCKPVCATHVPRANLLYSPRNKILATSLLVEAFLYEEQTRRGVSIKHWEEFEDVADHCTVCHKCLTPCPVKIDFGDVSMNMRNLL
;
A
#
# COMPACT_ATOMS: atom_id res chain seq x y z
N ASN A 1 10.56 -5.69 -18.85
CA ASN A 1 11.10 -5.94 -17.52
C ASN A 1 12.11 -4.83 -17.15
N ALA A 2 12.59 -4.80 -15.90
CA ALA A 2 13.54 -3.77 -15.44
C ALA A 2 14.87 -3.82 -16.18
N LYS A 3 15.35 -5.00 -16.55
CA LYS A 3 16.61 -5.19 -17.31
C LYS A 3 16.60 -4.51 -18.67
N ASP A 4 15.43 -4.42 -19.32
CA ASP A 4 15.29 -3.74 -20.61
C ASP A 4 15.06 -2.22 -20.42
N ALA A 5 14.35 -1.84 -19.38
CA ALA A 5 13.96 -0.44 -19.16
C ALA A 5 15.06 0.41 -18.53
N VAL A 6 15.84 -0.12 -17.59
CA VAL A 6 16.90 0.65 -16.92
C VAL A 6 17.96 1.19 -17.88
N PRO A 7 18.48 0.41 -18.86
CA PRO A 7 19.38 0.98 -19.86
C PRO A 7 18.77 2.12 -20.69
N SER A 8 17.44 2.06 -20.96
CA SER A 8 16.76 3.16 -21.66
C SER A 8 16.66 4.41 -20.76
N ILE A 9 16.42 4.24 -19.45
CA ILE A 9 16.38 5.37 -18.50
C ILE A 9 17.75 6.07 -18.45
N VAL A 10 18.83 5.29 -18.34
CA VAL A 10 20.19 5.83 -18.30
C VAL A 10 20.51 6.58 -19.59
N GLU A 11 20.24 5.96 -20.75
CA GLU A 11 20.50 6.57 -22.05
C GLU A 11 19.67 7.84 -22.28
N ILE A 12 18.40 7.85 -21.89
CA ILE A 12 17.54 9.04 -21.96
C ILE A 12 18.13 10.16 -21.08
N LYS A 13 18.54 9.83 -19.86
CA LYS A 13 19.15 10.81 -18.95
C LYS A 13 20.43 11.41 -19.52
N ASP A 14 21.35 10.57 -20.00
CA ASP A 14 22.62 11.01 -20.56
C ASP A 14 22.41 11.86 -21.80
N PHE A 15 21.51 11.45 -22.69
CA PHE A 15 21.11 12.21 -23.86
C PHE A 15 20.52 13.57 -23.47
N MET A 16 19.59 13.62 -22.54
CA MET A 16 18.95 14.86 -22.10
C MET A 16 19.93 15.81 -21.40
N PHE A 17 20.89 15.28 -20.65
CA PHE A 17 21.93 16.09 -20.02
C PHE A 17 22.86 16.74 -21.06
N ALA A 18 23.16 16.02 -22.14
CA ALA A 18 23.93 16.57 -23.28
C ALA A 18 23.13 17.64 -24.06
N GLU A 19 21.82 17.37 -24.28
CA GLU A 19 20.93 18.28 -24.99
C GLU A 19 20.67 19.58 -24.21
N GLN A 20 20.58 19.51 -22.89
CA GLN A 20 20.44 20.70 -22.05
C GLN A 20 21.59 21.69 -22.27
N LYS A 21 22.82 21.18 -22.40
CA LYS A 21 24.00 22.00 -22.65
C LYS A 21 24.02 22.54 -24.09
N ARG A 22 23.48 21.77 -25.07
CA ARG A 22 23.54 22.09 -26.50
C ARG A 22 22.42 23.02 -26.94
N SER A 23 21.20 22.80 -26.50
CA SER A 23 20.01 23.46 -27.01
C SER A 23 19.15 24.11 -25.92
N GLY A 24 19.53 24.01 -24.65
CA GLY A 24 18.72 24.50 -23.53
C GLY A 24 17.47 23.65 -23.25
N VAL A 25 17.23 22.55 -24.00
CA VAL A 25 16.10 21.65 -23.76
C VAL A 25 16.42 20.75 -22.58
N LEU A 26 15.56 20.73 -21.61
CA LEU A 26 15.76 19.99 -20.36
C LEU A 26 14.68 18.93 -20.13
N LEU A 27 15.04 17.88 -19.39
CA LEU A 27 14.13 16.91 -18.84
C LEU A 27 13.62 17.46 -17.49
N ALA A 28 12.40 17.99 -17.48
CA ALA A 28 11.82 18.61 -16.29
C ALA A 28 11.31 17.60 -15.25
N GLY A 29 11.18 16.36 -15.63
CA GLY A 29 10.83 15.25 -14.76
C GLY A 29 10.77 13.94 -15.50
N LEU A 30 11.12 12.84 -14.84
CA LEU A 30 10.98 11.48 -15.34
C LEU A 30 10.49 10.59 -14.21
N GLU A 31 9.24 10.19 -14.29
CA GLU A 31 8.53 9.43 -13.27
C GLU A 31 8.27 8.01 -13.75
N HIS A 32 8.30 7.06 -12.82
CA HIS A 32 8.04 5.65 -13.09
C HIS A 32 6.88 5.13 -12.21
N LEU A 33 6.05 4.26 -12.79
CA LEU A 33 5.06 3.44 -12.08
C LEU A 33 5.21 1.98 -12.48
N ASP A 34 5.24 1.08 -11.51
CA ASP A 34 5.23 -0.36 -11.74
C ASP A 34 3.82 -0.91 -12.08
N ASP A 35 3.73 -2.20 -12.45
CA ASP A 35 2.46 -2.84 -12.83
C ASP A 35 1.46 -2.91 -11.66
N ARG A 36 1.92 -2.92 -10.41
CA ARG A 36 1.07 -2.91 -9.22
C ARG A 36 0.38 -1.58 -9.05
N TYR A 37 1.13 -0.49 -9.26
CA TYR A 37 0.54 0.85 -9.32
C TYR A 37 -0.42 1.00 -10.49
N LEU A 38 -0.06 0.51 -11.66
CA LEU A 38 -0.92 0.60 -12.86
C LEU A 38 -2.26 -0.10 -12.63
N LYS A 39 -2.26 -1.26 -11.98
CA LYS A 39 -3.49 -1.95 -11.56
C LYS A 39 -4.29 -1.13 -10.55
N ALA A 40 -3.62 -0.58 -9.54
CA ALA A 40 -4.26 0.17 -8.47
C ALA A 40 -4.91 1.47 -8.95
N VAL A 41 -4.30 2.19 -9.90
CA VAL A 41 -4.87 3.43 -10.45
C VAL A 41 -5.88 3.18 -11.56
N GLY A 42 -6.07 1.91 -11.99
CA GLY A 42 -6.95 1.58 -13.11
C GLY A 42 -6.42 2.15 -14.43
N TYR A 43 -5.11 2.03 -14.66
CA TYR A 43 -4.46 2.55 -15.87
C TYR A 43 -5.05 1.91 -17.11
N ALA A 44 -5.55 2.75 -18.02
CA ALA A 44 -5.99 2.30 -19.33
C ALA A 44 -4.77 2.27 -20.27
N THR A 45 -4.37 1.06 -20.71
CA THR A 45 -3.28 0.94 -21.68
C THR A 45 -3.56 1.75 -22.94
N LYS A 46 -2.54 2.44 -23.40
CA LYS A 46 -2.58 3.22 -24.66
C LYS A 46 -1.98 2.41 -25.81
N SER A 47 -1.35 1.27 -25.50
CA SER A 47 -0.76 0.38 -26.47
C SER A 47 -1.82 -0.39 -27.26
N LYS A 48 -1.73 -0.34 -28.57
CA LYS A 48 -2.51 -1.18 -29.50
C LYS A 48 -1.76 -2.46 -29.88
N LYS A 49 -0.42 -2.51 -29.65
CA LYS A 49 0.45 -3.61 -30.10
C LYS A 49 0.39 -4.84 -29.19
N HIS A 50 0.02 -4.70 -27.93
CA HIS A 50 0.11 -5.77 -26.92
C HIS A 50 -1.26 -6.31 -26.48
N GLY A 51 -2.26 -6.32 -27.32
CA GLY A 51 -3.52 -7.00 -27.08
C GLY A 51 -4.29 -6.50 -25.83
N GLY A 52 -4.06 -5.27 -25.38
CA GLY A 52 -4.77 -4.66 -24.24
C GLY A 52 -4.23 -5.06 -22.86
N GLY A 53 -3.15 -5.83 -22.77
CA GLY A 53 -2.48 -6.14 -21.49
C GLY A 53 -1.84 -4.91 -20.84
N LEU A 54 -1.76 -4.88 -19.49
CA LEU A 54 -1.04 -3.84 -18.79
C LEU A 54 0.48 -3.99 -19.02
N PRO A 55 1.20 -2.88 -19.28
CA PRO A 55 2.65 -2.93 -19.34
C PRO A 55 3.23 -3.23 -17.96
N LYS A 56 4.46 -3.77 -17.91
CA LYS A 56 5.18 -4.03 -16.66
C LYS A 56 5.57 -2.74 -15.94
N MET A 57 5.74 -1.65 -16.69
CA MET A 57 6.01 -0.32 -16.15
C MET A 57 5.61 0.77 -17.14
N VAL A 58 5.43 1.97 -16.64
CA VAL A 58 5.21 3.18 -17.44
C VAL A 58 6.15 4.26 -16.96
N LEU A 59 6.79 4.95 -17.91
CA LEU A 59 7.56 6.17 -17.67
C LEU A 59 6.72 7.38 -18.12
N PHE A 60 6.71 8.43 -17.30
CA PHE A 60 6.13 9.73 -17.62
C PHE A 60 7.24 10.76 -17.57
N GLY A 61 7.47 11.45 -18.67
CA GLY A 61 8.49 12.49 -18.74
C GLY A 61 7.92 13.81 -19.26
N ASP A 62 8.42 14.92 -18.73
CA ASP A 62 8.19 16.24 -19.28
C ASP A 62 9.51 16.78 -19.84
N ILE A 63 9.48 17.20 -21.10
CA ILE A 63 10.60 17.84 -21.80
C ILE A 63 10.20 19.28 -22.06
N ALA A 64 11.04 20.21 -21.64
CA ALA A 64 10.79 21.65 -21.73
C ALA A 64 11.96 22.40 -22.35
N GLY A 65 11.67 23.50 -23.01
CA GLY A 65 12.67 24.41 -23.63
C GLY A 65 11.97 25.59 -24.28
N ASP A 66 12.74 26.62 -24.61
CA ASP A 66 12.22 27.85 -25.21
C ASP A 66 12.04 27.73 -26.76
N ASP A 67 12.76 26.78 -27.41
CA ASP A 67 12.64 26.50 -28.84
C ASP A 67 11.75 25.26 -29.07
N ALA A 68 10.58 25.48 -29.67
CA ALA A 68 9.60 24.43 -29.93
C ALA A 68 10.13 23.35 -30.91
N ASP A 69 10.93 23.70 -31.89
CA ASP A 69 11.49 22.76 -32.86
C ASP A 69 12.57 21.90 -32.19
N ALA A 70 13.38 22.49 -31.32
CA ALA A 70 14.36 21.75 -30.52
C ALA A 70 13.66 20.79 -29.56
N VAL A 71 12.61 21.21 -28.87
CA VAL A 71 11.79 20.36 -27.99
C VAL A 71 11.19 19.18 -28.77
N ALA A 72 10.60 19.43 -29.94
CA ALA A 72 10.00 18.39 -30.77
C ALA A 72 11.04 17.35 -31.24
N ARG A 73 12.20 17.80 -31.68
CA ARG A 73 13.31 16.94 -32.09
C ARG A 73 13.83 16.08 -30.95
N VAL A 74 14.09 16.70 -29.80
CA VAL A 74 14.59 16.01 -28.60
C VAL A 74 13.58 15.00 -28.07
N THR A 75 12.29 15.37 -28.02
CA THR A 75 11.23 14.47 -27.60
C THR A 75 11.10 13.26 -28.52
N SER A 76 11.24 13.46 -29.84
CA SER A 76 11.21 12.36 -30.81
C SER A 76 12.39 11.40 -30.62
N GLU A 77 13.56 11.90 -30.26
CA GLU A 77 14.73 11.06 -29.98
C GLU A 77 14.57 10.27 -28.69
N VAL A 78 14.03 10.89 -27.62
CA VAL A 78 13.69 10.16 -26.37
C VAL A 78 12.72 9.01 -26.65
N VAL A 79 11.69 9.22 -27.47
CA VAL A 79 10.77 8.16 -27.88
C VAL A 79 11.48 7.08 -28.68
N ARG A 80 12.42 7.47 -29.59
CA ARG A 80 13.22 6.49 -30.34
C ARG A 80 14.06 5.61 -29.41
N ILE A 81 14.70 6.19 -28.39
CA ILE A 81 15.48 5.45 -27.37
C ILE A 81 14.57 4.48 -26.64
N ALA A 82 13.40 4.94 -26.18
CA ALA A 82 12.44 4.08 -25.48
C ALA A 82 11.95 2.92 -26.37
N ASN A 83 11.67 3.18 -27.65
CA ASN A 83 11.18 2.19 -28.59
C ASN A 83 12.24 1.17 -29.03
N SER A 84 13.53 1.48 -28.89
CA SER A 84 14.62 0.58 -29.27
C SER A 84 14.76 -0.64 -28.33
N ARG A 85 14.13 -0.62 -27.14
CA ARG A 85 14.25 -1.67 -26.13
C ARG A 85 12.87 -2.14 -25.61
N SER A 86 12.03 -2.62 -26.52
CA SER A 86 10.71 -3.18 -26.17
C SER A 86 9.74 -2.18 -25.50
N GLY A 87 10.01 -0.88 -25.61
CA GLY A 87 9.12 0.18 -25.17
C GLY A 87 8.17 0.62 -26.29
N GLU A 88 7.14 1.37 -25.93
CA GLU A 88 6.26 2.08 -26.83
C GLU A 88 6.03 3.49 -26.29
N GLY A 89 6.57 4.50 -27.00
CA GLY A 89 6.49 5.89 -26.58
C GLY A 89 5.31 6.63 -27.21
N PHE A 90 4.70 7.52 -26.44
CA PHE A 90 3.61 8.38 -26.84
C PHE A 90 3.94 9.83 -26.48
N ILE A 91 3.69 10.77 -27.40
CA ILE A 91 3.95 12.19 -27.21
C ILE A 91 2.63 12.91 -26.97
N ALA A 92 2.53 13.64 -25.86
CA ALA A 92 1.39 14.49 -25.52
C ALA A 92 1.75 15.95 -25.83
N ILE A 93 1.31 16.49 -26.97
CA ILE A 93 1.61 17.84 -27.43
C ILE A 93 0.66 18.86 -26.77
N SER A 94 -0.65 18.56 -26.68
CA SER A 94 -1.60 19.51 -26.13
C SER A 94 -1.63 19.51 -24.59
N PRO A 95 -1.96 20.66 -23.96
CA PRO A 95 -2.14 20.74 -22.51
C PRO A 95 -3.16 19.72 -21.96
N GLU A 96 -4.23 19.45 -22.74
CA GLU A 96 -5.27 18.48 -22.36
C GLU A 96 -4.73 17.05 -22.37
N ALA A 97 -3.94 16.69 -23.39
CA ALA A 97 -3.28 15.41 -23.48
C ALA A 97 -2.28 15.24 -22.32
N ARG A 98 -1.42 16.25 -22.05
CA ARG A 98 -0.51 16.24 -20.88
C ARG A 98 -1.27 16.05 -19.57
N LYS A 99 -2.34 16.81 -19.33
CA LYS A 99 -3.16 16.71 -18.14
C LYS A 99 -3.71 15.29 -17.94
N LYS A 100 -4.12 14.63 -19.02
CA LYS A 100 -4.62 13.26 -19.00
C LYS A 100 -3.53 12.25 -18.60
N PHE A 101 -2.30 12.39 -19.12
CA PHE A 101 -1.17 11.54 -18.74
C PHE A 101 -0.80 11.72 -17.25
N TRP A 102 -0.68 12.97 -16.79
CA TRP A 102 -0.35 13.27 -15.39
C TRP A 102 -1.47 12.93 -14.41
N LEU A 103 -2.71 12.79 -14.87
CA LEU A 103 -3.80 12.37 -14.01
C LEU A 103 -3.56 10.97 -13.42
N ASP A 104 -3.03 10.05 -14.20
CA ASP A 104 -2.70 8.70 -13.74
C ASP A 104 -1.62 8.74 -12.65
N ARG A 105 -0.60 9.59 -12.81
CA ARG A 105 0.44 9.83 -11.78
C ARG A 105 -0.15 10.44 -10.49
N LYS A 106 -1.08 11.37 -10.61
CA LYS A 106 -1.74 11.98 -9.45
C LYS A 106 -2.59 11.02 -8.63
N ARG A 107 -2.98 9.88 -9.22
CA ARG A 107 -3.79 8.85 -8.56
C ARG A 107 -2.98 7.85 -7.74
N THR A 108 -1.68 8.04 -7.57
CA THR A 108 -0.81 7.10 -6.83
C THR A 108 -1.26 6.84 -5.39
N ALA A 109 -1.96 7.79 -4.75
CA ALA A 109 -2.61 7.57 -3.46
C ALA A 109 -3.71 6.48 -3.51
N ALA A 110 -4.21 6.12 -4.70
CA ALA A 110 -5.25 5.11 -4.86
C ALA A 110 -4.75 3.67 -4.61
N ILE A 111 -3.46 3.46 -4.41
CA ILE A 111 -2.91 2.13 -4.10
C ILE A 111 -3.51 1.55 -2.80
N SER A 112 -3.78 2.39 -1.81
CA SER A 112 -4.44 2.01 -0.56
C SER A 112 -5.91 1.63 -0.73
N ARG A 113 -6.55 1.97 -1.86
CA ARG A 113 -7.94 1.62 -2.15
C ARG A 113 -8.19 0.11 -2.19
N HIS A 114 -7.16 -0.68 -2.50
CA HIS A 114 -7.28 -2.14 -2.57
C HIS A 114 -7.13 -2.85 -1.23
N THR A 115 -6.70 -2.12 -0.19
CA THR A 115 -6.36 -2.70 1.10
C THR A 115 -7.06 -2.03 2.27
N ASN A 116 -7.91 -1.02 2.03
CA ASN A 116 -8.57 -0.21 3.07
C ASN A 116 -7.59 0.46 4.01
N ALA A 117 -6.43 1.02 3.53
CA ALA A 117 -5.38 1.01 4.47
C ALA A 117 -4.47 2.21 4.44
N PHE A 118 -3.83 2.35 5.54
CA PHE A 118 -2.61 3.09 5.73
C PHE A 118 -1.54 2.60 4.75
N LYS A 119 -0.74 3.52 4.23
CA LYS A 119 0.36 3.22 3.32
C LYS A 119 1.68 3.57 4.00
N ILE A 120 2.49 2.57 4.30
CA ILE A 120 3.90 2.78 4.61
C ILE A 120 4.57 3.18 3.30
N ASN A 121 5.26 4.30 3.30
CA ASN A 121 5.92 4.87 2.13
C ASN A 121 7.35 5.25 2.49
N GLU A 122 8.26 4.33 2.27
CA GLU A 122 9.68 4.56 2.45
C GLU A 122 10.33 4.92 1.12
N ASP A 123 11.33 5.79 1.16
CA ASP A 123 12.11 6.16 0.01
C ASP A 123 13.58 5.78 0.19
N VAL A 124 14.18 5.35 -0.90
CA VAL A 124 15.62 5.06 -0.99
C VAL A 124 16.15 5.65 -2.29
N VAL A 125 17.44 5.94 -2.35
CA VAL A 125 18.08 6.30 -3.62
C VAL A 125 19.02 5.19 -4.03
N ILE A 126 18.83 4.67 -5.23
CA ILE A 126 19.62 3.58 -5.79
C ILE A 126 20.42 4.13 -7.00
N PRO A 127 21.73 3.86 -7.10
CA PRO A 127 22.48 4.18 -8.30
C PRO A 127 21.79 3.63 -9.54
N LEU A 128 21.52 4.47 -10.56
CA LEU A 128 20.75 4.06 -11.73
C LEU A 128 21.23 2.77 -12.39
N PRO A 129 22.56 2.50 -12.53
CA PRO A 129 23.02 1.24 -13.09
C PRO A 129 22.61 0.00 -12.29
N ARG A 130 22.38 0.15 -10.96
CA ARG A 130 21.99 -0.93 -10.05
C ARG A 130 20.46 -1.06 -9.88
N MET A 131 19.69 -0.19 -10.55
CA MET A 131 18.22 -0.14 -10.39
C MET A 131 17.53 -1.44 -10.79
N ALA A 132 18.03 -2.15 -11.79
CA ALA A 132 17.48 -3.45 -12.20
C ALA A 132 17.62 -4.50 -11.10
N GLU A 133 18.78 -4.54 -10.42
CA GLU A 133 19.03 -5.44 -9.30
C GLU A 133 18.12 -5.12 -8.12
N TYR A 134 17.93 -3.82 -7.84
CA TYR A 134 16.98 -3.39 -6.81
C TYR A 134 15.55 -3.85 -7.11
N THR A 135 15.09 -3.63 -8.35
CA THR A 135 13.74 -4.04 -8.77
C THR A 135 13.55 -5.55 -8.67
N ASP A 136 14.55 -6.35 -9.08
CA ASP A 136 14.53 -7.80 -8.94
C ASP A 136 14.52 -8.23 -7.45
N GLY A 137 15.23 -7.53 -6.58
CA GLY A 137 15.21 -7.76 -5.14
C GLY A 137 13.82 -7.49 -4.51
N ILE A 138 13.16 -6.40 -4.91
CA ILE A 138 11.79 -6.11 -4.49
C ILE A 138 10.81 -7.17 -5.03
N GLU A 139 11.01 -7.65 -6.25
CA GLU A 139 10.15 -8.70 -6.81
C GLU A 139 10.31 -10.03 -6.05
N ARG A 140 11.53 -10.39 -5.60
CA ARG A 140 11.74 -11.54 -4.70
C ARG A 140 10.94 -11.39 -3.40
N ILE A 141 11.02 -10.22 -2.76
CA ILE A 141 10.22 -9.94 -1.56
C ILE A 141 8.73 -10.14 -1.84
N ASN A 142 8.23 -9.62 -2.95
CA ASN A 142 6.82 -9.75 -3.34
C ASN A 142 6.40 -11.20 -3.61
N ILE A 143 7.25 -11.98 -4.25
CA ILE A 143 7.01 -13.41 -4.53
C ILE A 143 6.91 -14.18 -3.22
N GLU A 144 7.85 -13.98 -2.29
CA GLU A 144 7.83 -14.63 -0.98
C GLU A 144 6.60 -14.24 -0.17
N LEU A 145 6.27 -12.95 -0.09
CA LEU A 145 5.06 -12.47 0.60
C LEU A 145 3.79 -13.08 -0.01
N SER A 146 3.74 -13.20 -1.34
CA SER A 146 2.62 -13.83 -2.05
C SER A 146 2.50 -15.32 -1.73
N LEU A 147 3.62 -16.06 -1.69
CA LEU A 147 3.63 -17.49 -1.35
C LEU A 147 3.24 -17.70 0.12
N ARG A 148 3.78 -16.91 1.06
CA ARG A 148 3.39 -16.96 2.48
C ARG A 148 1.89 -16.74 2.68
N ASN A 149 1.30 -15.75 2.01
CA ASN A 149 -0.14 -15.51 2.07
C ASN A 149 -0.97 -16.67 1.52
N LYS A 150 -0.49 -17.33 0.46
CA LYS A 150 -1.17 -18.51 -0.10
C LYS A 150 -1.02 -19.75 0.77
N ILE A 151 0.11 -19.92 1.44
CA ILE A 151 0.33 -20.99 2.42
C ILE A 151 -0.61 -20.78 3.63
N ALA A 152 -0.76 -19.52 4.09
CA ALA A 152 -1.73 -19.18 5.12
C ALA A 152 -3.17 -19.52 4.70
N LEU A 153 -3.54 -19.23 3.45
CA LEU A 153 -4.82 -19.66 2.88
C LEU A 153 -5.00 -21.19 2.96
N ALA A 154 -3.99 -21.96 2.57
CA ALA A 154 -4.08 -23.41 2.63
C ALA A 154 -4.23 -23.93 4.07
N ASN A 155 -3.55 -23.32 5.03
CA ASN A 155 -3.70 -23.66 6.45
C ASN A 155 -5.12 -23.37 6.96
N GLU A 156 -5.69 -22.21 6.64
CA GLU A 156 -7.06 -21.85 7.03
C GLU A 156 -8.10 -22.78 6.38
N LEU A 157 -7.90 -23.17 5.12
CA LEU A 157 -8.78 -24.12 4.44
C LEU A 157 -8.70 -25.52 5.07
N GLU A 158 -7.49 -26.00 5.39
CA GLU A 158 -7.33 -27.28 6.07
C GLU A 158 -7.99 -27.25 7.45
N ALA A 159 -7.77 -26.18 8.22
CA ALA A 159 -8.40 -26.01 9.54
C ALA A 159 -9.93 -26.00 9.43
N PHE A 160 -10.50 -25.34 8.43
CA PHE A 160 -11.93 -25.33 8.18
C PHE A 160 -12.45 -26.72 7.81
N LEU A 161 -11.84 -27.39 6.83
CA LEU A 161 -12.26 -28.71 6.35
C LEU A 161 -12.11 -29.81 7.42
N SER A 162 -11.19 -29.64 8.37
CA SER A 162 -10.99 -30.56 9.49
C SER A 162 -11.95 -30.35 10.66
N ARG A 163 -12.87 -29.39 10.58
CA ARG A 163 -13.91 -29.22 11.60
C ARG A 163 -14.90 -30.40 11.51
N GLY A 164 -15.25 -30.97 12.66
CA GLY A 164 -16.13 -32.14 12.72
C GLY A 164 -17.56 -31.92 12.20
N LYS A 165 -17.96 -30.66 11.95
CA LYS A 165 -19.27 -30.30 11.42
C LYS A 165 -19.14 -29.21 10.37
N LEU A 166 -19.37 -29.55 9.10
CA LEU A 166 -19.35 -28.63 7.98
C LEU A 166 -20.77 -28.16 7.61
N PRO A 167 -20.94 -26.92 7.10
CA PRO A 167 -22.23 -26.41 6.69
C PRO A 167 -22.70 -27.12 5.42
N LEU A 168 -23.92 -27.65 5.43
CA LEU A 168 -24.58 -28.24 4.27
C LEU A 168 -25.81 -27.42 3.89
N GLY A 169 -26.13 -27.37 2.60
CA GLY A 169 -27.32 -26.76 2.06
C GLY A 169 -28.57 -27.62 2.35
N LYS A 170 -29.74 -26.98 2.29
CA LYS A 170 -31.01 -27.69 2.29
C LYS A 170 -31.23 -28.27 0.89
N THR A 171 -31.57 -29.54 0.79
CA THR A 171 -32.10 -30.15 -0.44
C THR A 171 -33.61 -30.05 -0.41
N ASP A 172 -34.25 -29.75 -1.55
CA ASP A 172 -35.71 -29.69 -1.66
C ASP A 172 -36.37 -31.08 -1.42
N ASP A 173 -35.62 -32.16 -1.62
CA ASP A 173 -36.03 -33.51 -1.30
C ASP A 173 -35.45 -33.93 0.05
N ALA A 174 -36.35 -34.11 1.03
CA ALA A 174 -36.00 -34.52 2.40
C ALA A 174 -35.31 -35.91 2.49
N HIS A 175 -35.05 -36.57 1.36
CA HIS A 175 -34.50 -37.92 1.26
C HIS A 175 -33.02 -37.99 0.80
N GLU A 176 -32.40 -36.86 0.39
CA GLU A 176 -31.01 -36.85 -0.06
C GLU A 176 -30.07 -36.03 0.86
N ILE A 177 -30.03 -36.37 2.14
CA ILE A 177 -28.90 -35.95 2.97
C ILE A 177 -27.71 -36.83 2.55
N PRO A 178 -26.56 -36.26 2.14
CA PRO A 178 -25.37 -37.04 1.82
C PRO A 178 -25.06 -37.98 2.98
N SER A 179 -24.81 -39.25 2.70
CA SER A 179 -24.40 -40.18 3.73
C SER A 179 -23.17 -39.64 4.43
N ALA A 180 -23.05 -39.84 5.75
CA ALA A 180 -21.88 -39.38 6.51
C ALA A 180 -20.56 -39.88 5.88
N GLU A 181 -20.55 -41.10 5.32
CA GLU A 181 -19.42 -41.70 4.62
C GLU A 181 -19.06 -40.95 3.34
N LEU A 182 -20.05 -40.52 2.53
CA LEU A 182 -19.82 -39.76 1.31
C LEU A 182 -19.24 -38.38 1.61
N LEU A 183 -19.76 -37.71 2.62
CA LEU A 183 -19.23 -36.42 3.08
C LEU A 183 -17.80 -36.57 3.57
N GLU A 184 -17.53 -37.56 4.42
CA GLU A 184 -16.19 -37.83 4.97
C GLU A 184 -15.18 -38.13 3.85
N GLY A 185 -15.52 -38.96 2.88
CA GLY A 185 -14.68 -39.26 1.74
C GLY A 185 -14.31 -38.02 0.92
N ARG A 186 -15.27 -37.12 0.64
CA ARG A 186 -15.02 -35.87 -0.08
C ARG A 186 -14.16 -34.89 0.77
N VAL A 187 -14.41 -34.82 2.06
CA VAL A 187 -13.61 -34.00 2.99
C VAL A 187 -12.16 -34.48 3.02
N GLN A 188 -11.92 -35.77 3.11
CA GLN A 188 -10.56 -36.34 3.07
C GLN A 188 -9.86 -36.06 1.75
N GLN A 189 -10.55 -36.15 0.62
CA GLN A 189 -10.00 -35.78 -0.70
C GLN A 189 -9.65 -34.29 -0.74
N ALA A 190 -10.50 -33.42 -0.22
CA ALA A 190 -10.27 -31.97 -0.18
C ALA A 190 -9.07 -31.60 0.72
N ILE A 191 -8.95 -32.23 1.90
CA ILE A 191 -7.80 -32.05 2.79
C ILE A 191 -6.51 -32.51 2.12
N ALA A 192 -6.54 -33.69 1.45
CA ALA A 192 -5.38 -34.21 0.74
C ALA A 192 -4.91 -33.24 -0.36
N LEU A 193 -5.85 -32.73 -1.18
CA LEU A 193 -5.58 -31.70 -2.19
C LEU A 193 -4.94 -30.44 -1.58
N VAL A 194 -5.53 -29.90 -0.51
CA VAL A 194 -5.01 -28.69 0.14
C VAL A 194 -3.60 -28.90 0.68
N ARG A 195 -3.32 -30.07 1.28
CA ARG A 195 -2.00 -30.44 1.79
C ARG A 195 -0.97 -30.56 0.67
N GLU A 196 -1.33 -31.21 -0.43
CA GLU A 196 -0.45 -31.34 -1.61
C GLU A 196 -0.08 -29.97 -2.18
N VAL A 197 -1.09 -29.11 -2.41
CA VAL A 197 -0.88 -27.77 -2.96
C VAL A 197 -0.04 -26.93 -2.00
N ARG A 198 -0.31 -26.99 -0.69
CA ARG A 198 0.49 -26.31 0.33
C ARG A 198 1.94 -26.79 0.33
N ALA A 199 2.19 -28.08 0.29
CA ALA A 199 3.56 -28.64 0.28
C ALA A 199 4.33 -28.14 -0.95
N ARG A 200 3.69 -28.10 -2.12
CA ARG A 200 4.28 -27.55 -3.34
C ARG A 200 4.61 -26.06 -3.20
N TRP A 201 3.70 -25.23 -2.66
CA TRP A 201 3.97 -23.81 -2.44
C TRP A 201 5.04 -23.56 -1.38
N MET A 202 5.13 -24.40 -0.34
CA MET A 202 6.22 -24.38 0.64
C MET A 202 7.57 -24.72 0.01
N SER A 203 7.62 -25.71 -0.88
CA SER A 203 8.83 -26.02 -1.64
C SER A 203 9.29 -24.84 -2.49
N TRP A 204 8.36 -24.16 -3.18
CA TRP A 204 8.71 -22.97 -3.96
C TRP A 204 9.19 -21.81 -3.09
N LEU A 205 8.60 -21.64 -1.90
CA LEU A 205 9.06 -20.63 -0.94
C LEU A 205 10.49 -20.91 -0.44
N GLY A 206 10.81 -22.19 -0.25
CA GLY A 206 12.16 -22.60 0.17
C GLY A 206 13.23 -22.45 -0.93
N ASP A 207 12.82 -22.39 -2.20
CA ASP A 207 13.74 -22.36 -3.36
C ASP A 207 13.48 -21.17 -4.30
N VAL A 208 13.06 -20.04 -3.71
CA VAL A 208 12.72 -18.82 -4.49
C VAL A 208 13.88 -18.38 -5.38
N GLU A 209 15.12 -18.48 -4.93
CA GLU A 209 16.28 -18.03 -5.71
C GLU A 209 16.45 -18.83 -7.01
N ALA A 210 16.37 -20.15 -6.94
CA ALA A 210 16.49 -21.00 -8.14
C ALA A 210 15.26 -20.87 -9.07
N LEU A 211 14.07 -20.65 -8.49
CA LEU A 211 12.82 -20.55 -9.22
C LEU A 211 12.46 -19.11 -9.64
N PHE A 212 13.29 -18.12 -9.27
CA PHE A 212 12.98 -16.71 -9.46
C PHE A 212 12.59 -16.34 -10.91
N PRO A 213 13.32 -16.75 -11.95
CA PRO A 213 12.93 -16.42 -13.32
C PRO A 213 11.54 -16.91 -13.69
N GLN A 214 11.18 -18.13 -13.29
CA GLN A 214 9.89 -18.74 -13.59
C GLN A 214 8.75 -18.13 -12.78
N LEU A 215 9.01 -17.74 -11.53
CA LEU A 215 8.05 -17.05 -10.67
C LEU A 215 7.83 -15.59 -11.12
N GLN A 216 8.90 -14.94 -11.62
CA GLN A 216 8.85 -13.56 -12.13
C GLN A 216 8.10 -13.46 -13.46
N ASP A 217 8.31 -14.37 -14.40
CA ASP A 217 7.64 -14.38 -15.70
C ASP A 217 6.24 -15.07 -15.65
N HIS A 218 5.89 -15.62 -14.48
CA HIS A 218 4.64 -16.34 -14.21
C HIS A 218 4.46 -17.67 -14.98
N SER A 219 5.52 -18.24 -15.56
CA SER A 219 5.48 -19.62 -16.08
C SER A 219 5.27 -20.63 -14.93
N LEU A 220 5.75 -20.28 -13.74
CA LEU A 220 5.41 -20.94 -12.48
C LEU A 220 4.56 -19.99 -11.62
N ARG A 221 3.31 -20.39 -11.32
CA ARG A 221 2.38 -19.49 -10.63
C ARG A 221 1.50 -20.23 -9.63
N ALA A 222 1.66 -19.90 -8.34
CA ALA A 222 0.71 -20.33 -7.31
C ALA A 222 -0.66 -19.64 -7.50
N SER A 223 -1.72 -20.43 -7.64
CA SER A 223 -3.04 -19.95 -8.02
C SER A 223 -4.17 -20.57 -7.20
N TRP A 224 -4.84 -19.76 -6.39
CA TRP A 224 -6.10 -20.16 -5.76
C TRP A 224 -7.11 -20.69 -6.77
N ARG A 225 -7.27 -19.99 -7.89
CA ARG A 225 -8.34 -20.28 -8.87
C ARG A 225 -8.19 -21.65 -9.53
N THR A 226 -6.97 -21.98 -9.93
CA THR A 226 -6.70 -23.19 -10.71
C THR A 226 -6.28 -24.39 -9.86
N GLU A 227 -5.57 -24.16 -8.75
CA GLU A 227 -5.01 -25.24 -7.95
C GLU A 227 -5.90 -25.65 -6.77
N LEU A 228 -6.76 -24.76 -6.28
CA LEU A 228 -7.65 -25.04 -5.14
C LEU A 228 -9.13 -24.85 -5.51
N LYS A 229 -9.56 -23.66 -5.95
CA LYS A 229 -10.98 -23.36 -6.15
C LYS A 229 -11.64 -24.30 -7.14
N ALA A 230 -11.06 -24.50 -8.31
CA ALA A 230 -11.65 -25.34 -9.34
C ALA A 230 -11.67 -26.83 -8.93
N PRO A 231 -10.60 -27.43 -8.40
CA PRO A 231 -10.64 -28.81 -7.91
C PRO A 231 -11.58 -28.99 -6.71
N LEU A 232 -11.62 -28.05 -5.74
CA LEU A 232 -12.58 -28.13 -4.62
C LEU A 232 -14.03 -28.11 -5.12
N ALA A 233 -14.34 -27.31 -6.15
CA ALA A 233 -15.68 -27.30 -6.74
C ALA A 233 -16.04 -28.63 -7.46
N GLN A 234 -15.06 -29.38 -7.92
CA GLN A 234 -15.27 -30.75 -8.46
C GLN A 234 -15.51 -31.75 -7.33
N ILE A 235 -14.70 -31.69 -6.26
CA ILE A 235 -14.85 -32.56 -5.08
C ILE A 235 -16.21 -32.34 -4.43
N PHE A 236 -16.59 -31.10 -4.20
CA PHE A 236 -17.87 -30.70 -3.60
C PHE A 236 -18.91 -30.33 -4.65
N SER A 237 -19.07 -31.21 -5.68
CA SER A 237 -20.13 -31.05 -6.67
C SER A 237 -21.50 -31.42 -6.10
N GLY A 238 -22.49 -30.55 -6.25
CA GLY A 238 -23.84 -30.69 -5.73
C GLY A 238 -24.30 -29.45 -4.97
N ALA A 239 -25.61 -29.18 -5.01
CA ALA A 239 -26.21 -28.00 -4.37
C ALA A 239 -26.01 -28.02 -2.83
N GLU A 240 -26.08 -29.23 -2.26
CA GLU A 240 -25.91 -29.50 -0.83
C GLU A 240 -24.53 -29.06 -0.30
N PHE A 241 -23.49 -29.05 -1.12
CA PHE A 241 -22.13 -28.63 -0.74
C PHE A 241 -21.83 -27.15 -1.04
N ALA A 242 -22.75 -26.41 -1.63
CA ALA A 242 -22.58 -25.00 -1.94
C ALA A 242 -22.15 -24.14 -0.72
N PRO A 243 -22.67 -24.35 0.51
CA PRO A 243 -22.20 -23.63 1.69
C PRO A 243 -20.72 -23.87 2.03
N ILE A 244 -20.20 -25.10 1.83
CA ILE A 244 -18.77 -25.41 2.03
C ILE A 244 -17.93 -24.58 1.06
N LEU A 245 -18.30 -24.55 -0.22
CA LEU A 245 -17.59 -23.77 -1.24
C LEU A 245 -17.70 -22.26 -0.99
N ALA A 246 -18.85 -21.80 -0.49
CA ALA A 246 -19.04 -20.40 -0.10
C ALA A 246 -18.08 -20.03 1.04
N GLU A 247 -17.95 -20.87 2.08
CA GLU A 247 -17.02 -20.63 3.17
C GLU A 247 -15.55 -20.68 2.70
N CYS A 248 -15.18 -21.63 1.84
CA CYS A 248 -13.84 -21.64 1.21
C CYS A 248 -13.52 -20.32 0.45
N ASN A 249 -14.51 -19.77 -0.25
CA ASN A 249 -14.35 -18.46 -0.91
C ASN A 249 -14.26 -17.32 0.12
N ALA A 250 -15.02 -17.36 1.22
CA ALA A 250 -14.98 -16.37 2.29
C ALA A 250 -13.60 -16.37 2.98
N ILE A 251 -13.06 -17.55 3.28
CA ILE A 251 -11.69 -17.73 3.79
C ILE A 251 -10.68 -17.11 2.83
N HIS A 252 -10.77 -17.43 1.54
CA HIS A 252 -9.87 -16.83 0.55
C HIS A 252 -9.95 -15.30 0.53
N GLN A 253 -11.14 -14.71 0.59
CA GLN A 253 -11.31 -13.26 0.61
C GLN A 253 -10.71 -12.63 1.87
N ARG A 254 -10.92 -13.26 3.03
CA ARG A 254 -10.37 -12.81 4.31
C ARG A 254 -8.82 -12.81 4.29
N VAL A 255 -8.21 -13.93 3.90
CA VAL A 255 -6.76 -14.07 3.81
C VAL A 255 -6.16 -13.12 2.77
N LEU A 256 -6.85 -12.93 1.65
CA LEU A 256 -6.41 -11.99 0.60
C LEU A 256 -6.38 -10.54 1.08
N LYS A 257 -7.32 -10.13 1.95
CA LYS A 257 -7.34 -8.79 2.55
C LYS A 257 -6.13 -8.53 3.47
N GLY A 258 -5.60 -9.56 4.13
CA GLY A 258 -4.42 -9.48 4.99
C GLY A 258 -3.07 -9.57 4.24
N ARG A 259 -3.06 -9.64 2.91
CA ARG A 259 -1.80 -9.75 2.17
C ARG A 259 -0.99 -8.45 2.22
N VAL A 260 0.31 -8.59 2.46
CA VAL A 260 1.30 -7.51 2.31
C VAL A 260 1.98 -7.63 0.95
N TRP A 261 2.26 -6.49 0.32
CA TRP A 261 2.94 -6.40 -0.95
C TRP A 261 3.56 -5.02 -1.13
N VAL A 262 4.60 -4.93 -1.95
CA VAL A 262 5.36 -3.71 -2.22
C VAL A 262 5.09 -3.26 -3.64
N ALA A 263 4.72 -1.99 -3.82
CA ALA A 263 4.66 -1.35 -5.12
C ALA A 263 5.67 -0.21 -5.21
N LEU A 264 6.22 -0.01 -6.40
CA LEU A 264 7.24 0.98 -6.66
C LEU A 264 6.71 2.12 -7.51
N HIS A 265 6.98 3.34 -7.08
CA HIS A 265 7.09 4.48 -7.97
C HIS A 265 8.41 5.18 -7.72
N MET A 266 8.93 5.87 -8.73
CA MET A 266 10.23 6.48 -8.58
C MET A 266 10.35 7.75 -9.39
N HIS A 267 11.23 8.64 -8.93
CA HIS A 267 11.82 9.69 -9.73
C HIS A 267 12.98 9.06 -10.54
N ALA A 268 12.64 8.54 -11.72
CA ALA A 268 13.56 7.69 -12.48
C ALA A 268 14.81 8.43 -13.00
N GLY A 269 14.77 9.78 -13.00
CA GLY A 269 15.90 10.61 -13.39
C GLY A 269 17.06 10.62 -12.40
N ASP A 270 16.81 10.45 -11.12
CA ASP A 270 17.79 10.56 -10.03
C ASP A 270 17.90 9.31 -9.15
N GLY A 271 17.10 8.28 -9.45
CA GLY A 271 17.17 7.00 -8.75
C GLY A 271 16.47 6.99 -7.39
N ASN A 272 15.66 8.00 -7.06
CA ASN A 272 14.85 7.99 -5.86
C ASN A 272 13.63 7.11 -6.04
N VAL A 273 13.55 6.04 -5.26
CA VAL A 273 12.51 5.02 -5.32
C VAL A 273 11.66 5.07 -4.07
N HIS A 274 10.36 5.23 -4.27
CA HIS A 274 9.38 5.11 -3.20
C HIS A 274 8.82 3.69 -3.17
N THR A 275 9.01 3.02 -2.06
CA THR A 275 8.42 1.72 -1.77
C THR A 275 7.14 1.90 -1.00
N ASN A 276 6.04 1.41 -1.54
CA ASN A 276 4.72 1.60 -0.96
C ASN A 276 4.15 0.26 -0.54
N ILE A 277 3.90 0.12 0.76
CA ILE A 277 3.37 -1.09 1.38
C ILE A 277 2.02 -0.76 2.00
N PRO A 278 0.92 -1.12 1.32
CA PRO A 278 -0.42 -0.94 1.90
C PRO A 278 -0.65 -1.93 3.03
N VAL A 279 -1.10 -1.44 4.18
CA VAL A 279 -1.37 -2.23 5.40
C VAL A 279 -2.65 -1.76 6.08
N ASN A 280 -3.34 -2.65 6.77
CA ASN A 280 -4.42 -2.28 7.66
C ASN A 280 -3.84 -1.91 9.03
N SER A 281 -4.14 -0.72 9.52
CA SER A 281 -3.62 -0.22 10.79
C SER A 281 -4.14 -1.00 12.01
N ASP A 282 -5.24 -1.72 11.86
CA ASP A 282 -5.87 -2.58 12.85
C ASP A 282 -5.40 -4.06 12.78
N ASN A 283 -4.50 -4.39 11.85
CA ASN A 283 -3.97 -5.75 11.67
C ASN A 283 -2.49 -5.80 12.07
N TYR A 284 -2.23 -6.26 13.29
CA TYR A 284 -0.90 -6.32 13.85
C TYR A 284 0.06 -7.22 13.07
N GLU A 285 -0.38 -8.41 12.63
CA GLU A 285 0.44 -9.34 11.84
C GLU A 285 0.85 -8.71 10.49
N MET A 286 -0.07 -7.99 9.87
CA MET A 286 0.19 -7.28 8.62
C MET A 286 1.21 -6.15 8.82
N LEU A 287 1.13 -5.42 9.94
CA LEU A 287 2.10 -4.39 10.31
C LEU A 287 3.48 -4.97 10.59
N GLN A 288 3.59 -6.09 11.30
CA GLN A 288 4.85 -6.79 11.53
C GLN A 288 5.48 -7.27 10.22
N THR A 289 4.70 -7.92 9.37
CA THR A 289 5.16 -8.36 8.04
C THR A 289 5.65 -7.18 7.18
N ALA A 290 4.98 -6.04 7.27
CA ALA A 290 5.39 -4.84 6.55
C ALA A 290 6.70 -4.25 7.12
N HIS A 291 6.88 -4.28 8.43
CA HIS A 291 8.14 -3.85 9.07
C HIS A 291 9.31 -4.73 8.62
N GLU A 292 9.16 -6.05 8.65
CA GLU A 292 10.17 -6.99 8.10
C GLU A 292 10.49 -6.69 6.63
N ALA A 293 9.48 -6.35 5.84
CA ALA A 293 9.69 -5.97 4.45
C ALA A 293 10.49 -4.66 4.33
N VAL A 294 10.21 -3.66 5.16
CA VAL A 294 10.98 -2.40 5.21
C VAL A 294 12.45 -2.66 5.57
N GLU A 295 12.72 -3.47 6.59
CA GLU A 295 14.10 -3.85 6.94
C GLU A 295 14.85 -4.48 5.75
N ARG A 296 14.20 -5.38 5.03
CA ARG A 296 14.78 -6.04 3.85
C ARG A 296 15.03 -5.04 2.72
N ILE A 297 14.13 -4.08 2.52
CA ILE A 297 14.26 -3.00 1.54
C ILE A 297 15.48 -2.13 1.88
N MET A 298 15.65 -1.74 3.15
CA MET A 298 16.78 -0.92 3.58
C MET A 298 18.12 -1.66 3.43
N ARG A 299 18.16 -2.95 3.80
CA ARG A 299 19.35 -3.80 3.59
C ARG A 299 19.68 -3.97 2.11
N LEU A 300 18.67 -4.18 1.28
CA LEU A 300 18.84 -4.29 -0.17
C LEU A 300 19.41 -2.98 -0.76
N ALA A 301 18.86 -1.83 -0.37
CA ALA A 301 19.36 -0.54 -0.84
C ALA A 301 20.84 -0.35 -0.49
N ARG A 302 21.23 -0.65 0.74
CA ARG A 302 22.63 -0.56 1.19
C ARG A 302 23.55 -1.52 0.44
N SER A 303 23.11 -2.76 0.17
CA SER A 303 23.91 -3.75 -0.57
C SER A 303 24.17 -3.36 -2.03
N LEU A 304 23.42 -2.36 -2.53
CA LEU A 304 23.53 -1.82 -3.89
C LEU A 304 24.18 -0.43 -3.93
N ASP A 305 24.92 -0.06 -2.88
CA ASP A 305 25.56 1.26 -2.72
C ASP A 305 24.53 2.41 -2.73
N GLY A 306 23.29 2.12 -2.38
CA GLY A 306 22.22 3.10 -2.24
C GLY A 306 22.17 3.72 -0.85
N VAL A 307 21.37 4.79 -0.74
CA VAL A 307 21.08 5.46 0.54
C VAL A 307 19.63 5.25 0.96
N ILE A 308 19.42 5.21 2.28
CA ILE A 308 18.12 4.83 2.85
C ILE A 308 17.09 5.97 2.90
N SER A 309 17.44 7.16 2.43
CA SER A 309 16.50 8.26 2.27
C SER A 309 16.93 9.19 1.14
N GLY A 310 16.00 9.51 0.26
CA GLY A 310 16.16 10.51 -0.79
C GLY A 310 15.58 11.86 -0.35
N GLU A 311 14.28 11.91 -0.12
CA GLU A 311 13.54 13.16 0.13
C GLU A 311 12.71 13.15 1.42
N HIS A 312 12.36 11.97 1.99
CA HIS A 312 11.53 11.89 3.19
C HIS A 312 12.26 12.22 4.49
N GLY A 313 13.60 12.19 4.46
CA GLY A 313 14.43 12.32 5.67
C GLY A 313 14.47 11.05 6.50
N ILE A 314 15.31 11.05 7.52
CA ILE A 314 15.51 9.87 8.39
C ILE A 314 14.37 9.75 9.40
N GLY A 315 14.01 10.85 10.06
CA GLY A 315 13.00 10.84 11.13
C GLY A 315 13.32 9.80 12.20
N ILE A 316 12.28 9.23 12.77
CA ILE A 316 12.37 8.14 13.75
C ILE A 316 12.30 6.76 13.11
N THR A 317 11.67 6.63 11.96
CA THR A 317 11.40 5.34 11.29
C THR A 317 12.64 4.74 10.63
N LYS A 318 13.62 5.57 10.23
CA LYS A 318 14.83 5.12 9.56
C LYS A 318 16.09 5.17 10.43
N LEU A 319 15.98 5.73 11.63
CA LEU A 319 17.13 5.90 12.52
C LEU A 319 17.81 4.58 12.88
N GLU A 320 17.03 3.52 13.03
CA GLU A 320 17.54 2.17 13.34
C GLU A 320 18.44 1.58 12.25
N PHE A 321 18.28 2.05 11.01
CA PHE A 321 19.05 1.58 9.86
C PHE A 321 20.36 2.36 9.61
N LEU A 322 20.62 3.41 10.37
CA LEU A 322 21.89 4.15 10.32
C LEU A 322 22.90 3.57 11.31
N SER A 323 24.18 3.61 10.94
CA SER A 323 25.25 3.30 11.88
C SER A 323 25.61 4.50 12.77
N ASP A 324 26.33 4.26 13.87
CA ASP A 324 26.80 5.33 14.73
C ASP A 324 27.80 6.25 14.02
N GLU A 325 28.62 5.71 13.11
CA GLU A 325 29.54 6.47 12.28
C GLU A 325 28.78 7.41 11.32
N GLU A 326 27.64 6.99 10.78
CA GLU A 326 26.80 7.84 9.92
C GLU A 326 26.10 8.94 10.70
N LEU A 327 25.78 8.70 11.97
CA LEU A 327 25.14 9.70 12.86
C LEU A 327 26.13 10.66 13.51
N ALA A 328 27.39 10.27 13.69
CA ALA A 328 28.37 11.06 14.39
C ALA A 328 28.56 12.50 13.86
N PRO A 329 28.65 12.74 12.53
CA PRO A 329 28.77 14.12 12.02
C PRO A 329 27.58 15.00 12.37
N PHE A 330 26.35 14.45 12.34
CA PHE A 330 25.16 15.17 12.74
C PHE A 330 25.16 15.46 14.25
N ALA A 331 25.51 14.49 15.07
CA ALA A 331 25.58 14.65 16.52
C ALA A 331 26.60 15.73 16.91
N GLN A 332 27.77 15.74 16.27
CA GLN A 332 28.80 16.79 16.49
C GLN A 332 28.29 18.16 16.08
N TYR A 333 27.67 18.29 14.89
CA TYR A 333 27.11 19.55 14.44
C TYR A 333 26.01 20.06 15.40
N LYS A 334 25.10 19.15 15.80
CA LYS A 334 24.05 19.50 16.77
C LYS A 334 24.62 19.99 18.09
N GLN A 335 25.63 19.31 18.63
CA GLN A 335 26.31 19.75 19.87
C GLN A 335 26.97 21.12 19.74
N GLN A 336 27.49 21.44 18.56
CA GLN A 336 28.11 22.73 18.29
C GLN A 336 27.10 23.88 18.23
N VAL A 337 25.94 23.66 17.53
CA VAL A 337 24.96 24.73 17.26
C VAL A 337 23.84 24.80 18.30
N ASP A 338 23.60 23.72 19.02
CA ASP A 338 22.57 23.60 20.05
C ASP A 338 23.08 22.80 21.27
N PRO A 339 24.12 23.32 21.97
CA PRO A 339 24.77 22.62 23.09
C PRO A 339 23.82 22.34 24.26
N GLU A 340 22.76 23.14 24.41
CA GLU A 340 21.76 22.95 25.46
C GLU A 340 20.59 22.01 25.02
N GLY A 341 20.60 21.55 23.78
CA GLY A 341 19.58 20.64 23.25
C GLY A 341 18.17 21.23 23.24
N ARG A 342 18.03 22.53 22.93
CA ARG A 342 16.76 23.26 22.95
C ARG A 342 15.86 22.90 21.77
N PHE A 343 16.45 22.58 20.60
CA PHE A 343 15.73 22.29 19.36
C PHE A 343 15.63 20.79 19.09
N ASN A 344 14.43 20.31 18.80
CA ASN A 344 14.17 18.89 18.46
C ASN A 344 14.91 17.93 19.40
N ARG A 345 14.70 18.10 20.69
CA ARG A 345 15.41 17.40 21.75
C ARG A 345 15.32 15.89 21.58
N GLY A 346 16.46 15.19 21.62
CA GLY A 346 16.53 13.73 21.50
C GLY A 346 16.26 13.16 20.11
N LYS A 347 15.91 13.96 19.10
CA LYS A 347 15.70 13.47 17.74
C LYS A 347 17.03 13.23 17.03
N LEU A 348 17.12 12.09 16.32
CA LEU A 348 18.31 11.62 15.59
C LEU A 348 19.56 11.42 16.48
N LEU A 349 19.36 11.23 17.78
CA LEU A 349 20.41 10.91 18.74
C LEU A 349 20.11 9.53 19.37
N ARG A 350 21.14 8.69 19.52
CA ARG A 350 21.06 7.39 20.19
C ARG A 350 21.75 7.37 21.54
N ASP A 351 22.10 8.52 22.06
CA ASP A 351 22.91 8.64 23.29
C ASP A 351 22.21 8.15 24.56
N GLY A 352 20.96 7.68 24.45
CA GLY A 352 20.18 7.20 25.61
C GLY A 352 19.92 8.26 26.68
N SER A 353 20.40 9.47 26.48
CA SER A 353 20.34 10.56 27.46
C SER A 353 18.95 11.18 27.60
N HIS A 354 18.01 10.77 26.72
CA HIS A 354 16.68 11.34 26.73
C HIS A 354 15.57 10.27 26.73
N PRO A 355 14.77 10.19 27.81
CA PRO A 355 13.63 9.28 27.92
C PRO A 355 12.63 9.42 26.77
N LEU A 356 12.45 10.65 26.26
CA LEU A 356 11.56 10.96 25.14
C LEU A 356 11.85 10.17 23.84
N PHE A 357 13.09 9.76 23.60
CA PHE A 357 13.38 8.98 22.39
C PHE A 357 12.84 7.56 22.49
N ALA A 358 13.05 6.90 23.63
CA ALA A 358 12.48 5.58 23.89
C ALA A 358 10.94 5.65 23.90
N ASP A 359 10.37 6.68 24.50
CA ASP A 359 8.92 6.91 24.54
C ASP A 359 8.34 7.20 23.17
N LEU A 360 9.00 8.02 22.34
CA LEU A 360 8.58 8.28 20.96
C LEU A 360 8.67 7.03 20.08
N THR A 361 9.73 6.23 20.25
CA THR A 361 9.87 4.97 19.49
C THR A 361 8.79 3.98 19.91
N SER A 362 8.49 3.84 21.20
CA SER A 362 7.43 2.98 21.70
C SER A 362 6.04 3.48 21.30
N ALA A 363 5.82 4.79 21.24
CA ALA A 363 4.56 5.39 20.80
C ALA A 363 4.29 5.22 19.29
N TYR A 364 5.34 5.02 18.50
CA TYR A 364 5.23 4.79 17.04
C TYR A 364 5.41 3.33 16.63
N THR A 365 5.58 2.42 17.58
CA THR A 365 5.53 0.99 17.26
C THR A 365 4.14 0.60 16.78
N PRO A 366 4.04 -0.38 15.87
CA PRO A 366 2.77 -0.86 15.32
C PRO A 366 1.76 -1.38 16.36
N SER A 367 2.15 -1.46 17.63
CA SER A 367 1.27 -1.79 18.75
C SER A 367 0.19 -0.72 19.05
N PHE A 368 0.10 0.33 18.25
CA PHE A 368 -1.09 1.19 18.17
C PHE A 368 -2.32 0.46 17.60
N GLY A 369 -2.42 -0.81 17.87
CA GLY A 369 -3.66 -1.55 17.85
C GLY A 369 -4.52 -1.23 19.07
N LEU A 370 -4.80 0.07 19.33
CA LEU A 370 -5.81 0.50 20.28
C LEU A 370 -7.21 0.01 19.92
N MET A 371 -7.35 -0.62 18.76
CA MET A 371 -8.60 -1.14 18.24
C MET A 371 -8.66 -2.68 18.21
N GLY A 372 -7.71 -3.40 18.85
CA GLY A 372 -7.61 -4.84 18.71
C GLY A 372 -8.77 -5.62 19.37
N HIS A 373 -8.79 -5.70 20.67
CA HIS A 373 -9.75 -6.55 21.39
C HIS A 373 -11.03 -5.81 21.82
N GLU A 374 -10.95 -4.54 22.12
CA GLU A 374 -12.08 -3.74 22.57
C GLU A 374 -12.98 -3.29 21.42
N SER A 375 -12.46 -3.27 20.20
CA SER A 375 -13.22 -2.95 18.99
C SER A 375 -14.36 -3.93 18.70
N LEU A 376 -14.28 -5.18 19.20
CA LEU A 376 -15.35 -6.16 19.01
C LEU A 376 -16.66 -5.74 19.69
N ILE A 377 -16.58 -5.10 20.85
CA ILE A 377 -17.76 -4.59 21.57
C ILE A 377 -18.28 -3.32 20.88
N MET A 378 -17.36 -2.46 20.39
CA MET A 378 -17.73 -1.22 19.73
C MET A 378 -18.11 -1.39 18.25
N GLN A 379 -17.70 -2.45 17.57
CA GLN A 379 -18.11 -2.74 16.19
C GLN A 379 -19.64 -2.83 16.03
N GLN A 380 -20.35 -3.09 17.09
CA GLN A 380 -21.81 -3.15 17.12
C GLN A 380 -22.46 -1.86 17.64
N SER A 381 -21.69 -0.82 17.93
CA SER A 381 -22.18 0.47 18.42
C SER A 381 -22.12 1.54 17.32
N ASP A 382 -22.90 2.62 17.50
CA ASP A 382 -22.91 3.76 16.59
C ASP A 382 -21.54 4.44 16.52
N ILE A 383 -20.78 4.45 17.62
CA ILE A 383 -19.40 4.96 17.67
C ILE A 383 -18.48 4.09 16.79
N GLY A 384 -18.64 2.76 16.84
CA GLY A 384 -17.92 1.84 15.97
C GLY A 384 -18.21 2.07 14.49
N ALA A 385 -19.45 2.31 14.12
CA ALA A 385 -19.84 2.64 12.75
C ALA A 385 -19.21 3.97 12.28
N ILE A 386 -19.16 4.97 13.17
CA ILE A 386 -18.48 6.25 12.89
C ILE A 386 -16.97 6.03 12.71
N ALA A 387 -16.32 5.26 13.59
CA ALA A 387 -14.90 4.91 13.48
C ALA A 387 -14.60 4.20 12.15
N ASP A 388 -15.41 3.22 11.78
CA ASP A 388 -15.30 2.48 10.52
C ASP A 388 -15.41 3.39 9.28
N SER A 389 -16.26 4.39 9.33
CA SER A 389 -16.46 5.32 8.22
C SER A 389 -15.25 6.23 7.95
N VAL A 390 -14.37 6.42 8.92
CA VAL A 390 -13.21 7.33 8.83
C VAL A 390 -11.85 6.63 8.85
N LYS A 391 -11.77 5.36 9.25
CA LYS A 391 -10.51 4.61 9.45
C LYS A 391 -9.57 4.60 8.23
N ASP A 392 -10.13 4.59 7.03
CA ASP A 392 -9.37 4.50 5.79
C ASP A 392 -8.77 5.83 5.31
N CYS A 393 -8.86 6.88 6.12
CA CYS A 393 -8.37 8.21 5.74
C CYS A 393 -6.84 8.23 5.56
N LEU A 394 -6.40 8.49 4.33
CA LEU A 394 -4.98 8.60 3.97
C LEU A 394 -4.31 9.89 4.45
N ARG A 395 -5.02 10.77 5.12
CA ARG A 395 -4.55 12.10 5.55
C ARG A 395 -3.95 12.96 4.42
N CYS A 396 -4.24 12.65 3.17
CA CYS A 396 -3.66 13.29 1.97
C CYS A 396 -4.09 14.75 1.75
N GLY A 397 -5.16 15.20 2.40
CA GLY A 397 -5.65 16.58 2.35
C GLY A 397 -6.34 17.01 1.05
N LYS A 398 -6.57 16.12 0.08
CA LYS A 398 -7.25 16.46 -1.20
C LYS A 398 -8.66 17.02 -1.02
N CYS A 399 -9.30 16.73 0.11
CA CYS A 399 -10.62 17.26 0.48
C CYS A 399 -10.59 18.73 0.96
N LYS A 400 -9.41 19.28 1.33
CA LYS A 400 -9.31 20.63 1.89
C LYS A 400 -9.79 21.74 0.93
N PRO A 401 -9.34 21.78 -0.35
CA PRO A 401 -9.70 22.90 -1.26
C PRO A 401 -11.18 23.00 -1.60
N VAL A 402 -11.94 21.90 -1.42
CA VAL A 402 -13.36 21.84 -1.79
C VAL A 402 -14.31 22.06 -0.61
N CYS A 403 -13.76 22.11 0.62
CA CYS A 403 -14.57 22.21 1.83
C CYS A 403 -15.07 23.65 2.05
N ALA A 404 -16.38 23.81 2.15
CA ALA A 404 -17.00 25.11 2.36
C ALA A 404 -16.65 25.75 3.72
N THR A 405 -16.41 24.96 4.76
CA THR A 405 -16.06 25.45 6.10
C THR A 405 -14.57 25.70 6.29
N HIS A 406 -13.72 25.21 5.37
CA HIS A 406 -12.28 25.41 5.39
C HIS A 406 -11.79 26.54 4.49
N VAL A 407 -12.57 26.94 3.50
CA VAL A 407 -12.23 28.00 2.55
C VAL A 407 -13.15 29.21 2.79
N PRO A 408 -12.59 30.41 3.01
CA PRO A 408 -11.20 30.78 3.13
C PRO A 408 -10.51 30.15 4.35
N ARG A 409 -9.19 30.00 4.34
CA ARG A 409 -8.38 29.28 5.35
C ARG A 409 -8.40 29.91 6.74
N ALA A 410 -9.57 30.21 7.27
CA ALA A 410 -9.75 30.85 8.57
C ALA A 410 -9.41 29.91 9.74
N ASN A 411 -9.69 28.60 9.59
CA ASN A 411 -9.37 27.60 10.61
C ASN A 411 -8.98 26.28 9.95
N LEU A 412 -7.76 25.82 10.19
CA LEU A 412 -7.23 24.56 9.67
C LEU A 412 -7.94 23.34 10.26
N LEU A 413 -8.45 23.42 11.48
CA LEU A 413 -9.17 22.35 12.16
C LEU A 413 -10.42 21.94 11.35
N TYR A 414 -11.11 22.86 10.76
CA TYR A 414 -12.37 22.59 10.06
C TYR A 414 -12.25 22.02 8.65
N SER A 415 -11.05 21.64 8.22
CA SER A 415 -10.93 20.87 6.99
C SER A 415 -11.41 19.41 7.20
N PRO A 416 -12.00 18.77 6.17
CA PRO A 416 -12.50 17.39 6.34
C PRO A 416 -11.44 16.43 6.84
N ARG A 417 -10.20 16.52 6.34
CA ARG A 417 -9.08 15.72 6.83
C ARG A 417 -8.84 15.87 8.35
N ASN A 418 -8.87 17.11 8.84
CA ASN A 418 -8.60 17.36 10.25
C ASN A 418 -9.80 16.99 11.13
N LYS A 419 -11.01 17.14 10.64
CA LYS A 419 -12.23 16.64 11.30
C LYS A 419 -12.19 15.11 11.43
N ILE A 420 -11.80 14.39 10.39
CA ILE A 420 -11.60 12.94 10.44
C ILE A 420 -10.55 12.57 11.50
N LEU A 421 -9.43 13.28 11.55
CA LEU A 421 -8.41 13.04 12.56
C LEU A 421 -8.95 13.29 13.99
N ALA A 422 -9.66 14.40 14.18
CA ALA A 422 -10.29 14.72 15.46
C ALA A 422 -11.33 13.66 15.86
N THR A 423 -12.18 13.21 14.92
CA THR A 423 -13.12 12.10 15.14
C THR A 423 -12.41 10.85 15.62
N SER A 424 -11.30 10.45 14.96
CA SER A 424 -10.53 9.27 15.35
C SER A 424 -9.95 9.41 16.77
N LEU A 425 -9.39 10.56 17.10
CA LEU A 425 -8.82 10.83 18.43
C LEU A 425 -9.88 10.85 19.52
N LEU A 426 -11.06 11.38 19.24
CA LEU A 426 -12.18 11.39 20.19
C LEU A 426 -12.76 9.98 20.42
N VAL A 427 -12.84 9.17 19.36
CA VAL A 427 -13.23 7.75 19.50
C VAL A 427 -12.22 7.00 20.39
N GLU A 428 -10.91 7.24 20.20
CA GLU A 428 -9.88 6.67 21.08
C GLU A 428 -10.04 7.15 22.54
N ALA A 429 -10.33 8.43 22.75
CA ALA A 429 -10.56 8.98 24.08
C ALA A 429 -11.77 8.34 24.76
N PHE A 430 -12.87 8.16 24.03
CA PHE A 430 -14.08 7.48 24.55
C PHE A 430 -13.75 6.04 24.96
N LEU A 431 -13.01 5.30 24.13
CA LEU A 431 -12.58 3.95 24.42
C LEU A 431 -11.74 3.86 25.70
N TYR A 432 -10.76 4.75 25.82
CA TYR A 432 -9.89 4.81 27.00
C TYR A 432 -10.69 5.11 28.29
N GLU A 433 -11.63 6.04 28.22
CA GLU A 433 -12.43 6.42 29.37
C GLU A 433 -13.40 5.32 29.78
N GLU A 434 -14.02 4.61 28.82
CA GLU A 434 -14.86 3.45 29.10
C GLU A 434 -14.07 2.30 29.76
N GLN A 435 -12.86 2.01 29.29
CA GLN A 435 -11.98 1.00 29.90
C GLN A 435 -11.61 1.33 31.33
N THR A 436 -11.39 2.60 31.63
CA THR A 436 -11.04 3.03 32.99
C THR A 436 -12.24 3.10 33.94
N ARG A 437 -13.45 2.78 33.47
CA ARG A 437 -14.72 2.83 34.21
C ARG A 437 -15.02 4.18 34.85
N ARG A 438 -14.47 5.27 34.29
CA ARG A 438 -14.70 6.65 34.76
C ARG A 438 -15.88 7.30 34.06
N GLY A 439 -16.43 6.67 33.03
CA GLY A 439 -17.38 7.26 32.11
C GLY A 439 -16.71 8.26 31.16
N VAL A 440 -17.39 8.57 30.05
CA VAL A 440 -16.91 9.51 29.05
C VAL A 440 -17.06 10.94 29.55
N SER A 441 -15.98 11.73 29.46
CA SER A 441 -15.97 13.13 29.87
C SER A 441 -16.95 13.97 29.04
N ILE A 442 -17.73 14.84 29.70
CA ILE A 442 -18.61 15.83 29.04
C ILE A 442 -17.82 16.65 28.03
N LYS A 443 -16.58 16.99 28.36
CA LYS A 443 -15.73 17.76 27.45
C LYS A 443 -15.46 17.05 26.13
N HIS A 444 -15.28 15.75 26.12
CA HIS A 444 -15.09 14.99 24.89
C HIS A 444 -16.37 14.92 24.05
N TRP A 445 -17.54 14.91 24.66
CA TRP A 445 -18.81 15.03 23.98
C TRP A 445 -18.99 16.41 23.35
N GLU A 446 -18.62 17.49 24.04
CA GLU A 446 -18.63 18.86 23.51
C GLU A 446 -17.68 19.00 22.30
N GLU A 447 -16.47 18.42 22.40
CA GLU A 447 -15.51 18.42 21.30
C GLU A 447 -16.00 17.59 20.09
N PHE A 448 -16.73 16.49 20.36
CA PHE A 448 -17.32 15.66 19.31
C PHE A 448 -18.45 16.38 18.59
N GLU A 449 -19.30 17.12 19.32
CA GLU A 449 -20.32 18.00 18.80
C GLU A 449 -19.72 19.11 17.96
N ASP A 450 -18.68 19.78 18.44
CA ASP A 450 -17.98 20.85 17.71
C ASP A 450 -17.45 20.37 16.35
N VAL A 451 -16.83 19.19 16.30
CA VAL A 451 -16.34 18.58 15.05
C VAL A 451 -17.49 18.28 14.08
N ALA A 452 -18.62 17.77 14.59
CA ALA A 452 -19.78 17.44 13.80
C ALA A 452 -20.46 18.70 13.24
N ASP A 453 -20.65 19.73 14.06
CA ASP A 453 -21.39 20.94 13.71
C ASP A 453 -20.66 21.86 12.74
N HIS A 454 -19.33 21.79 12.69
CA HIS A 454 -18.56 22.52 11.68
C HIS A 454 -18.63 21.89 10.28
N CYS A 455 -19.54 20.96 10.02
CA CYS A 455 -19.80 20.41 8.69
C CYS A 455 -21.13 20.89 8.13
N THR A 456 -21.11 21.47 6.94
CA THR A 456 -22.32 21.91 6.22
C THR A 456 -23.01 20.79 5.43
N VAL A 457 -22.59 19.56 5.59
CA VAL A 457 -23.14 18.36 4.91
C VAL A 457 -23.26 18.55 3.38
N CYS A 458 -22.30 19.23 2.77
CA CYS A 458 -22.33 19.55 1.34
C CYS A 458 -21.77 18.44 0.43
N HIS A 459 -21.25 17.35 1.00
CA HIS A 459 -20.69 16.17 0.33
C HIS A 459 -19.55 16.42 -0.68
N LYS A 460 -19.05 17.66 -0.81
CA LYS A 460 -18.01 18.02 -1.78
C LYS A 460 -16.68 17.31 -1.52
N CYS A 461 -16.41 16.89 -0.28
CA CYS A 461 -15.19 16.18 0.10
C CYS A 461 -15.11 14.75 -0.46
N LEU A 462 -16.23 14.13 -0.79
CA LEU A 462 -16.29 12.79 -1.36
C LEU A 462 -15.59 12.69 -2.73
N THR A 463 -15.82 13.67 -3.61
CA THR A 463 -15.32 13.64 -4.99
C THR A 463 -13.81 13.56 -5.10
N PRO A 464 -13.00 14.39 -4.39
CA PRO A 464 -11.54 14.31 -4.44
C PRO A 464 -10.95 13.21 -3.55
N CYS A 465 -11.77 12.57 -2.71
CA CYS A 465 -11.28 11.55 -1.77
C CYS A 465 -10.91 10.25 -2.50
N PRO A 466 -9.65 9.78 -2.44
CA PRO A 466 -9.23 8.57 -3.12
C PRO A 466 -9.83 7.31 -2.52
N VAL A 467 -10.20 7.33 -1.23
CA VAL A 467 -10.81 6.20 -0.49
C VAL A 467 -12.32 6.39 -0.26
N LYS A 468 -12.91 7.42 -0.89
CA LYS A 468 -14.35 7.64 -0.89
C LYS A 468 -14.99 7.92 0.47
N ILE A 469 -14.28 8.57 1.38
CA ILE A 469 -14.85 9.03 2.64
C ILE A 469 -15.68 10.30 2.37
N ASP A 470 -16.93 10.25 2.77
CA ASP A 470 -17.83 11.41 2.81
C ASP A 470 -17.99 11.91 4.24
N PHE A 471 -17.34 13.01 4.58
CA PHE A 471 -17.46 13.55 5.93
C PHE A 471 -18.86 14.18 6.19
N GLY A 472 -19.66 14.43 5.17
CA GLY A 472 -21.05 14.82 5.33
C GLY A 472 -21.85 13.73 6.03
N ASP A 473 -21.75 12.49 5.56
CA ASP A 473 -22.42 11.33 6.16
C ASP A 473 -21.88 11.04 7.56
N VAL A 474 -20.55 11.12 7.75
CA VAL A 474 -19.92 10.97 9.08
C VAL A 474 -20.48 11.99 10.08
N SER A 475 -20.55 13.27 9.69
CA SER A 475 -21.09 14.34 10.53
C SER A 475 -22.56 14.11 10.89
N MET A 476 -23.37 13.62 9.96
CA MET A 476 -24.77 13.28 10.24
C MET A 476 -24.87 12.14 11.25
N ASN A 477 -24.06 11.11 11.11
CA ASN A 477 -24.00 9.99 12.06
C ASN A 477 -23.54 10.45 13.46
N MET A 478 -22.55 11.36 13.52
CA MET A 478 -22.11 11.97 14.77
C MET A 478 -23.24 12.76 15.46
N ARG A 479 -23.97 13.59 14.70
CA ARG A 479 -25.12 14.37 15.21
C ARG A 479 -26.29 13.51 15.66
N ASN A 480 -26.51 12.38 14.99
CA ASN A 480 -27.56 11.44 15.39
C ASN A 480 -27.21 10.70 16.68
N LEU A 481 -25.93 10.60 17.04
CA LEU A 481 -25.46 9.99 18.27
C LEU A 481 -25.53 10.94 19.47
N LEU A 482 -25.36 12.25 19.22
CA LEU A 482 -25.49 13.32 20.23
C LEU A 482 -26.93 13.59 20.63
#